data_75ae47ef4da317384c401766e33536e5
#
_entry.id   75ae47ef4da317384c401766e33536e5
#
_cell.length_a   1.000
_cell.length_b   1.000
_cell.length_c   1.000
_cell.angle_alpha   90.00
_cell.angle_beta   90.00
_cell.angle_gamma   90.00
#
_symmetry.space_group_name_H-M   'P 1'
#
loop_
_entity.id
_entity.type
_entity.pdbx_description
1 polymer ?
#
loop_
_entity_poly.entity_id
_entity_poly.type
_entity_poly.pdbx_seq_one_letter_code
_entity_poly.pdbx_strand_id
1 'polypeptide(L)'
;MAQYLCLNQEETKQLLDAYEIDTIGAFTFYRRKHIQTFFKEADHVLDQDHPMTEQFTYSEEVLIDDVYTGKINVEHILYTLYSHETREENPHVRIMEQPYEMSLILDSFNHLSSDMPITHLFCLDNSQKQTKNHEFYNLQCLNNLLPVILRNKNYHPYYYYSNVSIMNEHDVFYPNVMITTRYVFTYTNDHSQGILYKTPQIVNAFKEKFDAYIKEASCFMTRESWVDNLTDIQTFFNTQTITRELMTTPCPTYVFEESDLAIMRKSLKDFFPDKEGFIKQFHDFANYWNQEFYTRYSDLFHIIYTVQGLRYTAKTGYLHDIPPELFNPLSLEDRLLLITKWKEFCKKHPYIMMADMPYLSETSTTYFQLSDQVFHMIAADSTGTLANISIQEVTLVEAFNDFFENVIKKNAYSKEEEIKLIDECIEMIKKEM
;
A
#
# COMPACT_ATOMS: atom_id res chain seq x y z
N MET A 1 29.89 4.74 21.72
CA MET A 1 29.99 3.39 22.32
C MET A 1 30.47 2.36 21.29
N ALA A 2 29.82 2.22 20.12
CA ALA A 2 30.24 1.24 19.09
C ALA A 2 31.70 1.37 18.65
N GLN A 3 32.23 2.60 18.45
CA GLN A 3 33.64 2.85 18.15
C GLN A 3 34.59 2.42 19.27
N TYR A 4 34.18 2.57 20.53
CA TYR A 4 34.99 2.14 21.69
C TYR A 4 35.05 0.61 21.81
N LEU A 5 33.97 -0.07 21.36
CA LEU A 5 33.87 -1.52 21.40
C LEU A 5 34.41 -2.19 20.12
N CYS A 6 34.90 -1.40 19.15
CA CYS A 6 35.37 -1.88 17.85
C CYS A 6 34.39 -2.75 17.11
N LEU A 7 33.08 -2.44 17.22
CA LEU A 7 32.01 -3.20 16.60
C LEU A 7 32.00 -2.99 15.07
N ASN A 8 31.76 -4.06 14.34
CA ASN A 8 31.45 -3.95 12.91
C ASN A 8 30.03 -3.39 12.68
N GLN A 9 29.62 -3.22 11.42
CA GLN A 9 28.32 -2.64 11.08
C GLN A 9 27.15 -3.47 11.62
N GLU A 10 27.23 -4.80 11.52
CA GLU A 10 26.16 -5.69 11.98
C GLU A 10 26.07 -5.70 13.53
N GLU A 11 27.20 -5.79 14.21
CA GLU A 11 27.24 -5.70 15.67
C GLU A 11 26.77 -4.34 16.19
N THR A 12 27.11 -3.25 15.46
CA THR A 12 26.61 -1.90 15.79
C THR A 12 25.07 -1.85 15.65
N LYS A 13 24.53 -2.41 14.59
CA LYS A 13 23.08 -2.49 14.37
C LYS A 13 22.40 -3.31 15.48
N GLN A 14 22.94 -4.48 15.81
CA GLN A 14 22.39 -5.32 16.88
C GLN A 14 22.42 -4.61 18.24
N LEU A 15 23.47 -3.86 18.54
CA LEU A 15 23.55 -3.05 19.76
C LEU A 15 22.51 -1.94 19.78
N LEU A 16 22.30 -1.24 18.66
CA LEU A 16 21.27 -0.21 18.54
C LEU A 16 19.88 -0.79 18.65
N ASP A 17 19.60 -1.89 17.97
CA ASP A 17 18.31 -2.59 18.05
C ASP A 17 18.03 -3.07 19.49
N ALA A 18 19.05 -3.64 20.18
CA ALA A 18 18.90 -4.04 21.59
C ALA A 18 18.62 -2.86 22.53
N TYR A 19 19.31 -1.73 22.30
CA TYR A 19 19.06 -0.51 23.08
C TYR A 19 17.65 0.05 22.83
N GLU A 20 17.20 0.04 21.59
CA GLU A 20 15.85 0.51 21.24
C GLU A 20 14.80 -0.42 21.85
N ILE A 21 14.99 -1.74 21.78
CA ILE A 21 14.11 -2.73 22.42
C ILE A 21 14.01 -2.49 23.94
N ASP A 22 15.14 -2.22 24.60
CA ASP A 22 15.16 -1.92 26.04
C ASP A 22 14.42 -0.61 26.37
N THR A 23 14.48 0.37 25.47
CA THR A 23 13.92 1.71 25.66
C THR A 23 12.40 1.77 25.41
N ILE A 24 11.92 1.16 24.33
CA ILE A 24 10.52 1.27 23.89
C ILE A 24 9.71 -0.03 24.03
N GLY A 25 10.37 -1.11 24.41
CA GLY A 25 9.80 -2.47 24.51
C GLY A 25 9.82 -3.21 23.16
N ALA A 26 9.99 -4.53 23.24
CA ALA A 26 10.12 -5.39 22.07
C ALA A 26 8.90 -5.30 21.13
N PHE A 27 7.69 -5.28 21.68
CA PHE A 27 6.47 -5.17 20.88
C PHE A 27 6.46 -3.91 20.02
N THR A 28 6.67 -2.74 20.60
CA THR A 28 6.68 -1.46 19.88
C THR A 28 7.79 -1.42 18.82
N PHE A 29 8.98 -1.94 19.17
CA PHE A 29 10.10 -2.03 18.25
C PHE A 29 9.77 -2.87 17.01
N TYR A 30 9.30 -4.10 17.18
CA TYR A 30 8.99 -4.98 16.05
C TYR A 30 7.78 -4.48 15.25
N ARG A 31 6.75 -3.92 15.89
CA ARG A 31 5.63 -3.27 15.19
C ARG A 31 6.13 -2.19 14.22
N ARG A 32 7.04 -1.32 14.67
CA ARG A 32 7.64 -0.27 13.82
C ARG A 32 8.51 -0.84 12.70
N LYS A 33 9.22 -1.96 12.95
CA LYS A 33 9.96 -2.66 11.89
C LYS A 33 9.02 -3.24 10.82
N HIS A 34 7.89 -3.81 11.20
CA HIS A 34 6.88 -4.28 10.23
C HIS A 34 6.32 -3.15 9.37
N ILE A 35 6.09 -1.96 9.94
CA ILE A 35 5.68 -0.79 9.16
C ILE A 35 6.80 -0.31 8.21
N GLN A 36 8.05 -0.31 8.63
CA GLN A 36 9.18 -0.01 7.73
C GLN A 36 9.25 -1.01 6.57
N THR A 37 9.03 -2.29 6.84
CA THR A 37 8.95 -3.33 5.80
C THR A 37 7.79 -3.07 4.86
N PHE A 38 6.61 -2.73 5.38
CA PHE A 38 5.45 -2.37 4.55
C PHE A 38 5.78 -1.26 3.55
N PHE A 39 6.39 -0.17 3.99
CA PHE A 39 6.77 0.92 3.10
C PHE A 39 7.79 0.48 2.04
N LYS A 40 8.76 -0.33 2.43
CA LYS A 40 9.76 -0.86 1.52
C LYS A 40 9.15 -1.82 0.48
N GLU A 41 8.24 -2.70 0.91
CA GLU A 41 7.54 -3.64 0.01
C GLU A 41 6.59 -2.89 -0.94
N ALA A 42 5.85 -1.88 -0.44
CA ALA A 42 4.98 -1.05 -1.27
C ALA A 42 5.75 -0.40 -2.43
N ASP A 43 6.97 0.04 -2.17
CA ASP A 43 7.86 0.66 -3.13
C ASP A 43 8.38 -0.33 -4.18
N HIS A 44 8.66 -1.57 -3.76
CA HIS A 44 9.20 -2.62 -4.63
C HIS A 44 8.16 -3.36 -5.46
N VAL A 45 6.90 -3.43 -5.02
CA VAL A 45 5.83 -4.13 -5.76
C VAL A 45 5.61 -3.50 -7.14
N LEU A 46 5.84 -2.19 -7.26
CA LEU A 46 5.64 -1.44 -8.49
C LEU A 46 6.80 -1.58 -9.47
N ASP A 47 8.01 -1.86 -8.98
CA ASP A 47 9.23 -1.98 -9.80
C ASP A 47 9.51 -3.39 -10.32
N GLN A 48 8.80 -4.41 -9.82
CA GLN A 48 9.06 -5.79 -10.22
C GLN A 48 8.16 -6.21 -11.37
N ASP A 49 8.65 -6.06 -12.61
CA ASP A 49 8.35 -6.97 -13.69
C ASP A 49 8.89 -8.36 -13.29
N HIS A 50 8.09 -9.16 -12.59
CA HIS A 50 8.46 -10.55 -12.39
C HIS A 50 8.38 -11.25 -13.75
N PRO A 51 9.53 -11.68 -14.34
CA PRO A 51 9.48 -12.51 -15.51
C PRO A 51 8.70 -13.77 -15.15
N MET A 52 7.73 -14.11 -15.99
CA MET A 52 7.00 -15.38 -15.93
C MET A 52 8.01 -16.52 -15.84
N THR A 53 8.36 -16.93 -14.64
CA THR A 53 9.13 -18.15 -14.43
C THR A 53 8.16 -19.32 -14.47
N GLU A 54 8.30 -20.06 -15.57
CA GLU A 54 7.61 -21.28 -15.94
C GLU A 54 6.19 -21.11 -16.49
N GLN A 55 6.11 -21.32 -17.80
CA GLN A 55 4.88 -21.68 -18.49
C GLN A 55 4.39 -23.01 -17.88
N PHE A 56 3.53 -22.93 -16.89
CA PHE A 56 2.74 -24.10 -16.52
C PHE A 56 1.91 -24.48 -17.74
N THR A 57 2.26 -25.59 -18.37
CA THR A 57 1.50 -26.15 -19.46
C THR A 57 0.14 -26.57 -18.90
N TYR A 58 -0.89 -25.85 -19.33
CA TYR A 58 -2.28 -26.14 -18.99
C TYR A 58 -2.60 -27.55 -19.40
N SER A 59 -2.82 -28.44 -18.42
CA SER A 59 -3.45 -29.71 -18.70
C SER A 59 -4.96 -29.49 -18.79
N GLU A 60 -5.58 -29.99 -19.86
CA GLU A 60 -7.04 -30.11 -19.92
C GLU A 60 -7.52 -31.27 -19.02
N GLU A 61 -7.00 -31.35 -17.80
CA GLU A 61 -7.38 -32.40 -16.88
C GLU A 61 -8.86 -32.27 -16.52
N VAL A 62 -9.58 -33.35 -16.69
CA VAL A 62 -10.94 -33.48 -16.24
C VAL A 62 -10.93 -33.59 -14.72
N LEU A 63 -11.23 -32.51 -14.03
CA LEU A 63 -11.35 -32.50 -12.58
C LEU A 63 -12.52 -33.39 -12.14
N ILE A 64 -12.25 -34.32 -11.25
CA ILE A 64 -13.25 -35.27 -10.70
C ILE A 64 -13.42 -35.03 -9.20
N ASP A 65 -14.58 -35.39 -8.65
CA ASP A 65 -14.77 -35.43 -7.19
C ASP A 65 -13.78 -36.44 -6.61
N ASP A 66 -12.81 -35.97 -5.84
CA ASP A 66 -11.75 -36.83 -5.27
C ASP A 66 -11.06 -36.15 -4.08
N VAL A 67 -10.25 -36.94 -3.37
CA VAL A 67 -9.37 -36.51 -2.29
C VAL A 67 -7.97 -36.38 -2.85
N TYR A 68 -7.41 -35.20 -2.75
CA TYR A 68 -6.05 -34.89 -3.18
C TYR A 68 -5.12 -34.89 -1.97
N THR A 69 -3.97 -35.56 -2.09
CA THR A 69 -2.99 -35.68 -1.02
C THR A 69 -1.62 -35.20 -1.47
N GLY A 70 -0.91 -34.54 -0.55
CA GLY A 70 0.40 -33.95 -0.78
C GLY A 70 0.33 -32.50 -1.25
N LYS A 71 1.20 -31.66 -0.69
CA LYS A 71 1.22 -30.21 -0.89
C LYS A 71 1.22 -29.81 -2.38
N ILE A 72 2.09 -30.42 -3.17
CA ILE A 72 2.21 -30.14 -4.61
C ILE A 72 0.88 -30.42 -5.34
N ASN A 73 0.19 -31.52 -5.01
CA ASN A 73 -1.08 -31.85 -5.64
C ASN A 73 -2.19 -30.87 -5.24
N VAL A 74 -2.27 -30.50 -3.98
CA VAL A 74 -3.25 -29.51 -3.49
C VAL A 74 -3.03 -28.15 -4.15
N GLU A 75 -1.79 -27.66 -4.20
CA GLU A 75 -1.45 -26.40 -4.87
C GLU A 75 -1.72 -26.47 -6.37
N HIS A 76 -1.43 -27.61 -7.01
CA HIS A 76 -1.75 -27.81 -8.43
C HIS A 76 -3.28 -27.72 -8.70
N ILE A 77 -4.11 -28.31 -7.82
CA ILE A 77 -5.57 -28.21 -7.96
C ILE A 77 -6.04 -26.77 -7.78
N LEU A 78 -5.54 -26.03 -6.78
CA LEU A 78 -5.88 -24.62 -6.57
C LEU A 78 -5.57 -23.79 -7.83
N TYR A 79 -4.38 -23.97 -8.38
CA TYR A 79 -3.97 -23.31 -9.62
C TYR A 79 -4.85 -23.71 -10.82
N THR A 80 -5.17 -25.00 -10.95
CA THR A 80 -6.01 -25.52 -12.03
C THR A 80 -7.42 -24.95 -11.96
N LEU A 81 -8.01 -24.90 -10.76
CA LEU A 81 -9.34 -24.32 -10.52
C LEU A 81 -9.38 -22.84 -10.90
N TYR A 82 -8.34 -22.08 -10.49
CA TYR A 82 -8.22 -20.68 -10.86
C TYR A 82 -8.13 -20.50 -12.37
N SER A 83 -7.27 -21.30 -13.03
CA SER A 83 -7.12 -21.28 -14.49
C SER A 83 -8.39 -21.68 -15.24
N HIS A 84 -9.17 -22.63 -14.73
CA HIS A 84 -10.47 -22.99 -15.33
C HIS A 84 -11.46 -21.84 -15.19
N GLU A 85 -11.48 -21.19 -14.02
CA GLU A 85 -12.40 -20.08 -13.77
C GLU A 85 -12.18 -18.88 -14.70
N THR A 86 -10.95 -18.61 -15.14
CA THR A 86 -10.67 -17.53 -16.11
C THR A 86 -11.36 -17.70 -17.46
N ARG A 87 -11.84 -18.91 -17.78
CA ARG A 87 -12.53 -19.24 -19.05
C ARG A 87 -14.04 -19.24 -18.94
N GLU A 88 -14.58 -19.06 -17.74
CA GLU A 88 -16.02 -18.97 -17.53
C GLU A 88 -16.57 -17.63 -18.06
N GLU A 89 -17.83 -17.63 -18.47
CA GLU A 89 -18.50 -16.42 -18.99
C GLU A 89 -18.60 -15.31 -17.91
N ASN A 90 -18.81 -15.69 -16.65
CA ASN A 90 -18.89 -14.80 -15.51
C ASN A 90 -17.98 -15.33 -14.40
N PRO A 91 -16.65 -15.16 -14.54
CA PRO A 91 -15.71 -15.73 -13.61
C PRO A 91 -15.77 -15.05 -12.26
N HIS A 92 -15.67 -15.81 -11.17
CA HIS A 92 -15.60 -15.27 -9.81
C HIS A 92 -15.02 -16.32 -8.85
N VAL A 93 -13.88 -16.02 -8.29
CA VAL A 93 -13.25 -16.85 -7.26
C VAL A 93 -13.58 -16.31 -5.87
N ARG A 94 -14.07 -17.18 -4.99
CA ARG A 94 -14.28 -16.92 -3.57
C ARG A 94 -13.29 -17.75 -2.77
N ILE A 95 -12.58 -17.12 -1.86
CA ILE A 95 -11.53 -17.77 -1.05
C ILE A 95 -11.80 -17.49 0.42
N MET A 96 -11.72 -18.53 1.25
CA MET A 96 -11.62 -18.40 2.68
C MET A 96 -10.32 -19.10 3.13
N GLU A 97 -9.31 -18.30 3.45
CA GLU A 97 -7.99 -18.76 3.86
C GLU A 97 -7.26 -17.61 4.58
N GLN A 98 -6.27 -17.93 5.39
CA GLN A 98 -5.51 -16.89 6.10
C GLN A 98 -4.38 -16.34 5.22
N PRO A 99 -4.27 -15.01 5.03
CA PRO A 99 -3.27 -14.39 4.15
C PRO A 99 -1.82 -14.72 4.52
N TYR A 100 -1.59 -15.06 5.76
CA TYR A 100 -0.29 -15.43 6.32
C TYR A 100 0.28 -16.70 5.67
N GLU A 101 -0.56 -17.62 5.20
CA GLU A 101 -0.17 -18.92 4.63
C GLU A 101 -0.23 -18.95 3.09
N MET A 102 -0.83 -17.95 2.47
CA MET A 102 -1.21 -17.93 1.05
C MET A 102 -0.09 -17.50 0.07
N SER A 103 1.15 -17.31 0.47
CA SER A 103 2.18 -16.65 -0.37
C SER A 103 2.27 -17.19 -1.81
N LEU A 104 2.21 -18.51 -2.00
CA LEU A 104 2.30 -19.13 -3.34
C LEU A 104 1.02 -18.96 -4.18
N ILE A 105 -0.15 -18.98 -3.54
CA ILE A 105 -1.44 -18.83 -4.24
C ILE A 105 -1.61 -17.37 -4.66
N LEU A 106 -1.27 -16.41 -3.78
CA LEU A 106 -1.33 -14.99 -4.08
C LEU A 106 -0.38 -14.61 -5.21
N ASP A 107 0.81 -15.19 -5.24
CA ASP A 107 1.76 -15.02 -6.35
C ASP A 107 1.20 -15.56 -7.66
N SER A 108 0.51 -16.71 -7.62
CA SER A 108 -0.14 -17.29 -8.81
C SER A 108 -1.25 -16.39 -9.37
N PHE A 109 -2.04 -15.73 -8.50
CA PHE A 109 -3.08 -14.79 -8.92
C PHE A 109 -2.52 -13.55 -9.61
N ASN A 110 -1.32 -13.12 -9.22
CA ASN A 110 -0.64 -11.99 -9.85
C ASN A 110 -0.23 -12.25 -11.31
N HIS A 111 -0.08 -13.52 -11.70
CA HIS A 111 0.43 -13.90 -13.02
C HIS A 111 -0.65 -14.29 -14.04
N LEU A 112 -1.87 -14.65 -13.60
CA LEU A 112 -2.83 -15.30 -14.48
C LEU A 112 -3.91 -14.39 -15.09
N SER A 113 -4.39 -13.41 -14.40
CA SER A 113 -5.34 -12.41 -14.95
C SER A 113 -5.62 -11.30 -13.93
N SER A 114 -5.38 -10.06 -14.30
CA SER A 114 -5.63 -8.89 -13.46
C SER A 114 -7.12 -8.51 -13.34
N ASP A 115 -8.00 -9.10 -14.14
CA ASP A 115 -9.39 -8.66 -14.27
C ASP A 115 -10.42 -9.60 -13.64
N MET A 116 -10.02 -10.80 -13.19
CA MET A 116 -10.94 -11.74 -12.57
C MET A 116 -11.32 -11.30 -11.17
N PRO A 117 -12.63 -11.20 -10.85
CA PRO A 117 -13.10 -10.89 -9.50
C PRO A 117 -12.70 -11.96 -8.50
N ILE A 118 -12.04 -11.56 -7.42
CA ILE A 118 -11.67 -12.42 -6.30
C ILE A 118 -12.23 -11.81 -5.02
N THR A 119 -13.08 -12.56 -4.31
CA THR A 119 -13.54 -12.19 -2.98
C THR A 119 -12.81 -13.08 -1.96
N HIS A 120 -12.04 -12.46 -1.09
CA HIS A 120 -11.23 -13.16 -0.09
C HIS A 120 -11.72 -12.83 1.31
N LEU A 121 -12.08 -13.86 2.09
CA LEU A 121 -12.51 -13.76 3.47
C LEU A 121 -11.46 -14.38 4.39
N PHE A 122 -11.01 -13.65 5.39
CA PHE A 122 -10.04 -14.12 6.39
C PHE A 122 -10.36 -13.57 7.78
N CYS A 123 -9.69 -14.06 8.82
CA CYS A 123 -9.82 -13.48 10.13
C CYS A 123 -8.63 -12.59 10.49
N LEU A 124 -8.92 -11.54 11.28
CA LEU A 124 -7.92 -10.75 11.99
C LEU A 124 -7.97 -11.09 13.47
N ASP A 125 -6.82 -10.95 14.12
CA ASP A 125 -6.71 -11.18 15.55
C ASP A 125 -7.27 -9.99 16.34
N ASN A 126 -8.21 -10.28 17.25
CA ASN A 126 -8.75 -9.29 18.19
C ASN A 126 -8.28 -9.53 19.62
N SER A 127 -7.33 -10.42 19.84
CA SER A 127 -6.87 -10.75 21.18
C SER A 127 -6.16 -9.56 21.81
N GLN A 128 -6.71 -9.03 22.89
CA GLN A 128 -6.04 -8.03 23.73
C GLN A 128 -4.80 -8.61 24.47
N LYS A 129 -4.69 -9.93 24.52
CA LYS A 129 -3.55 -10.66 25.05
C LYS A 129 -2.76 -11.24 23.88
N GLN A 130 -1.86 -10.43 23.36
CA GLN A 130 -0.93 -10.85 22.33
C GLN A 130 -0.07 -12.00 22.87
N THR A 131 -0.30 -13.18 22.35
CA THR A 131 0.62 -14.29 22.55
C THR A 131 1.84 -14.08 21.67
N LYS A 132 3.04 -14.41 22.14
CA LYS A 132 4.32 -14.16 21.45
C LYS A 132 4.37 -14.59 19.98
N ASN A 133 3.46 -15.42 19.53
CA ASN A 133 3.42 -15.97 18.17
C ASN A 133 2.51 -15.19 17.21
N HIS A 134 1.68 -14.23 17.70
CA HIS A 134 0.69 -13.53 16.87
C HIS A 134 0.71 -12.00 17.06
N GLU A 135 1.79 -11.47 17.67
CA GLU A 135 1.90 -10.04 18.03
C GLU A 135 1.77 -9.07 16.85
N PHE A 136 1.99 -9.57 15.60
CA PHE A 136 1.98 -8.73 14.39
C PHE A 136 1.13 -9.34 13.27
N TYR A 137 0.23 -10.25 13.61
CA TYR A 137 -0.55 -11.01 12.65
C TYR A 137 -1.32 -10.11 11.67
N ASN A 138 -2.01 -9.08 12.17
CA ASN A 138 -2.77 -8.16 11.30
C ASN A 138 -1.84 -7.38 10.34
N LEU A 139 -0.66 -6.97 10.78
CA LEU A 139 0.36 -6.34 9.93
C LEU A 139 0.96 -7.32 8.92
N GLN A 140 1.15 -8.58 9.29
CA GLN A 140 1.61 -9.62 8.36
C GLN A 140 0.55 -9.90 7.29
N CYS A 141 -0.74 -9.98 7.66
CA CYS A 141 -1.83 -10.07 6.70
C CYS A 141 -1.81 -8.89 5.72
N LEU A 142 -1.63 -7.66 6.21
CA LEU A 142 -1.51 -6.47 5.38
C LEU A 142 -0.35 -6.58 4.39
N ASN A 143 0.84 -6.93 4.86
CA ASN A 143 2.03 -7.04 4.02
C ASN A 143 1.87 -8.11 2.92
N ASN A 144 1.25 -9.24 3.25
CA ASN A 144 1.03 -10.31 2.28
C ASN A 144 -0.05 -9.97 1.24
N LEU A 145 -1.06 -9.18 1.62
CA LEU A 145 -2.15 -8.81 0.71
C LEU A 145 -1.82 -7.60 -0.16
N LEU A 146 -0.92 -6.73 0.27
CA LEU A 146 -0.58 -5.50 -0.44
C LEU A 146 -0.17 -5.74 -1.91
N PRO A 147 0.72 -6.69 -2.24
CA PRO A 147 1.11 -6.95 -3.63
C PRO A 147 -0.08 -7.34 -4.51
N VAL A 148 -0.99 -8.16 -3.99
CA VAL A 148 -2.18 -8.60 -4.74
C VAL A 148 -3.11 -7.45 -5.02
N ILE A 149 -3.37 -6.60 -4.02
CA ILE A 149 -4.28 -5.45 -4.14
C ILE A 149 -3.73 -4.42 -5.11
N LEU A 150 -2.42 -4.19 -5.11
CA LEU A 150 -1.78 -3.26 -6.05
C LEU A 150 -1.84 -3.75 -7.49
N ARG A 151 -1.78 -5.07 -7.71
CA ARG A 151 -1.76 -5.67 -9.05
C ARG A 151 -3.12 -6.07 -9.59
N ASN A 152 -4.05 -6.48 -8.73
CA ASN A 152 -5.39 -6.93 -9.12
C ASN A 152 -6.47 -5.95 -8.65
N LYS A 153 -7.00 -5.15 -9.59
CA LYS A 153 -8.06 -4.17 -9.32
C LYS A 153 -9.38 -4.78 -8.85
N ASN A 154 -9.62 -6.06 -9.14
CA ASN A 154 -10.85 -6.78 -8.82
C ASN A 154 -10.67 -7.73 -7.61
N TYR A 155 -9.64 -7.53 -6.82
CA TYR A 155 -9.43 -8.26 -5.58
C TYR A 155 -10.09 -7.53 -4.42
N HIS A 156 -11.02 -8.21 -3.73
CA HIS A 156 -11.85 -7.67 -2.67
C HIS A 156 -11.62 -8.42 -1.36
N PRO A 157 -10.73 -7.96 -0.47
CA PRO A 157 -10.45 -8.58 0.81
C PRO A 157 -11.47 -8.16 1.88
N TYR A 158 -12.01 -9.14 2.58
CA TYR A 158 -12.93 -8.98 3.71
C TYR A 158 -12.38 -9.68 4.94
N TYR A 159 -12.67 -9.14 6.11
CA TYR A 159 -12.25 -9.74 7.36
C TYR A 159 -13.36 -9.81 8.40
N TYR A 160 -13.19 -10.72 9.33
CA TYR A 160 -13.89 -10.76 10.60
C TYR A 160 -12.89 -10.94 11.73
N TYR A 161 -13.24 -10.55 12.95
CA TYR A 161 -12.37 -10.75 14.09
C TYR A 161 -12.57 -12.13 14.72
N SER A 162 -11.46 -12.80 15.02
CA SER A 162 -11.44 -14.05 15.79
C SER A 162 -10.15 -14.16 16.59
N ASN A 163 -10.08 -15.14 17.46
CA ASN A 163 -8.83 -15.48 18.15
C ASN A 163 -8.04 -16.44 17.26
N VAL A 164 -7.02 -15.92 16.59
CA VAL A 164 -6.20 -16.68 15.64
C VAL A 164 -5.45 -17.84 16.32
N SER A 165 -5.03 -17.69 17.59
CA SER A 165 -4.37 -18.76 18.34
C SER A 165 -5.28 -19.99 18.48
N ILE A 166 -6.58 -19.77 18.72
CA ILE A 166 -7.54 -20.88 18.86
C ILE A 166 -7.79 -21.56 17.51
N MET A 167 -7.81 -20.78 16.42
CA MET A 167 -8.03 -21.33 15.08
C MET A 167 -6.86 -22.21 14.61
N ASN A 168 -5.64 -21.86 15.00
CA ASN A 168 -4.44 -22.62 14.64
C ASN A 168 -4.19 -23.85 15.57
N GLU A 169 -4.65 -23.78 16.83
CA GLU A 169 -4.48 -24.86 17.81
C GLU A 169 -5.57 -25.95 17.72
N HIS A 170 -6.73 -25.63 17.19
CA HIS A 170 -7.83 -26.58 17.01
C HIS A 170 -7.90 -26.99 15.54
N ASP A 171 -7.52 -28.24 15.27
CA ASP A 171 -7.62 -28.91 13.97
C ASP A 171 -9.08 -28.84 13.41
N VAL A 172 -9.41 -27.73 12.76
CA VAL A 172 -10.54 -27.70 11.85
C VAL A 172 -10.09 -28.49 10.63
N PHE A 173 -10.74 -29.61 10.33
CA PHE A 173 -10.28 -30.58 9.34
C PHE A 173 -9.98 -29.97 7.97
N TYR A 174 -10.77 -29.02 7.50
CA TYR A 174 -10.56 -28.32 6.22
C TYR A 174 -11.02 -26.88 6.38
N PRO A 175 -10.18 -26.04 7.01
CA PRO A 175 -10.57 -24.66 7.32
C PRO A 175 -10.58 -23.76 6.10
N ASN A 176 -9.84 -24.15 5.05
CA ASN A 176 -9.67 -23.34 3.86
C ASN A 176 -10.61 -23.83 2.77
N VAL A 177 -11.12 -22.87 1.98
CA VAL A 177 -11.98 -23.18 0.86
C VAL A 177 -11.76 -22.24 -0.31
N MET A 178 -11.67 -22.79 -1.52
CA MET A 178 -11.78 -22.08 -2.78
C MET A 178 -13.08 -22.48 -3.47
N ILE A 179 -13.89 -21.50 -3.86
CA ILE A 179 -15.15 -21.69 -4.56
C ILE A 179 -15.08 -20.99 -5.90
N THR A 180 -15.31 -21.72 -6.96
CA THR A 180 -15.38 -21.21 -8.33
C THR A 180 -16.84 -21.32 -8.86
N THR A 181 -17.02 -21.02 -10.13
CA THR A 181 -18.34 -21.16 -10.77
C THR A 181 -18.87 -22.60 -10.73
N ARG A 182 -17.97 -23.59 -10.88
CA ARG A 182 -18.34 -25.02 -11.00
C ARG A 182 -17.82 -25.93 -9.91
N TYR A 183 -16.87 -25.45 -9.10
CA TYR A 183 -16.16 -26.31 -8.14
C TYR A 183 -16.08 -25.68 -6.75
N VAL A 184 -15.96 -26.54 -5.76
CA VAL A 184 -15.51 -26.20 -4.40
C VAL A 184 -14.35 -27.08 -4.05
N PHE A 185 -13.28 -26.50 -3.54
CA PHE A 185 -12.14 -27.22 -3.03
C PHE A 185 -11.91 -26.81 -1.58
N THR A 186 -12.00 -27.78 -0.67
CA THR A 186 -11.70 -27.60 0.75
C THR A 186 -10.36 -28.23 1.06
N TYR A 187 -9.51 -27.58 1.87
CA TYR A 187 -8.15 -28.07 2.10
C TYR A 187 -7.61 -27.67 3.48
N THR A 188 -6.58 -28.43 3.92
CA THR A 188 -5.91 -28.22 5.20
C THR A 188 -4.97 -27.01 5.17
N ASN A 189 -4.67 -26.42 6.35
CA ASN A 189 -3.77 -25.25 6.45
C ASN A 189 -2.36 -25.52 5.88
N ASP A 190 -1.84 -26.72 6.05
CA ASP A 190 -0.52 -27.14 5.54
C ASP A 190 -0.55 -27.57 4.06
N HIS A 191 -1.71 -27.49 3.41
CA HIS A 191 -1.96 -27.96 2.05
C HIS A 191 -1.64 -29.47 1.84
N SER A 192 -1.64 -30.26 2.91
CA SER A 192 -1.33 -31.70 2.81
C SER A 192 -2.47 -32.52 2.22
N GLN A 193 -3.72 -32.05 2.37
CA GLN A 193 -4.92 -32.71 1.88
C GLN A 193 -5.97 -31.72 1.41
N GLY A 194 -6.77 -32.12 0.42
CA GLY A 194 -7.93 -31.37 -0.04
C GLY A 194 -8.99 -32.25 -0.66
N ILE A 195 -10.24 -31.78 -0.68
CA ILE A 195 -11.39 -32.48 -1.25
C ILE A 195 -12.05 -31.58 -2.27
N LEU A 196 -12.16 -32.07 -3.49
CA LEU A 196 -12.83 -31.39 -4.60
C LEU A 196 -14.28 -31.87 -4.74
N TYR A 197 -15.20 -30.92 -4.87
CA TYR A 197 -16.61 -31.14 -5.14
C TYR A 197 -17.02 -30.41 -6.40
N LYS A 198 -17.75 -31.11 -7.30
CA LYS A 198 -18.34 -30.53 -8.52
C LYS A 198 -19.87 -30.63 -8.60
N THR A 199 -20.49 -31.31 -7.63
CA THR A 199 -21.94 -31.45 -7.57
C THR A 199 -22.58 -30.06 -7.42
N PRO A 200 -23.46 -29.60 -8.35
CA PRO A 200 -23.98 -28.25 -8.34
C PRO A 200 -24.68 -27.85 -7.05
N GLN A 201 -25.39 -28.78 -6.40
CA GLN A 201 -26.05 -28.53 -5.11
C GLN A 201 -25.07 -28.22 -4.00
N ILE A 202 -23.90 -28.91 -3.98
CA ILE A 202 -22.84 -28.65 -3.01
C ILE A 202 -22.20 -27.29 -3.31
N VAL A 203 -21.85 -27.04 -4.56
CA VAL A 203 -21.25 -25.76 -4.99
C VAL A 203 -22.14 -24.58 -4.60
N ASN A 204 -23.44 -24.66 -4.88
CA ASN A 204 -24.41 -23.60 -4.54
C ASN A 204 -24.54 -23.40 -3.02
N ALA A 205 -24.57 -24.48 -2.23
CA ALA A 205 -24.63 -24.38 -0.78
C ALA A 205 -23.41 -23.67 -0.19
N PHE A 206 -22.21 -23.94 -0.72
CA PHE A 206 -20.99 -23.24 -0.31
C PHE A 206 -21.01 -21.76 -0.72
N LYS A 207 -21.46 -21.44 -1.95
CA LYS A 207 -21.61 -20.04 -2.40
C LYS A 207 -22.55 -19.25 -1.50
N GLU A 208 -23.75 -19.79 -1.24
CA GLU A 208 -24.75 -19.15 -0.38
C GLU A 208 -24.20 -18.91 1.03
N LYS A 209 -23.46 -19.88 1.59
CA LYS A 209 -22.88 -19.75 2.92
C LYS A 209 -21.76 -18.72 2.95
N PHE A 210 -20.87 -18.72 1.94
CA PHE A 210 -19.81 -17.75 1.81
C PHE A 210 -20.38 -16.32 1.66
N ASP A 211 -21.35 -16.13 0.78
CA ASP A 211 -21.97 -14.83 0.54
C ASP A 211 -22.74 -14.31 1.79
N ALA A 212 -23.23 -15.22 2.64
CA ALA A 212 -23.79 -14.86 3.94
C ALA A 212 -22.70 -14.35 4.92
N TYR A 213 -21.54 -14.97 4.95
CA TYR A 213 -20.41 -14.48 5.77
C TYR A 213 -19.91 -13.11 5.30
N ILE A 214 -19.78 -12.89 4.00
CA ILE A 214 -19.36 -11.59 3.44
C ILE A 214 -20.30 -10.45 3.86
N LYS A 215 -21.59 -10.69 3.99
CA LYS A 215 -22.55 -9.66 4.46
C LYS A 215 -22.32 -9.20 5.89
N GLU A 216 -21.70 -10.04 6.71
CA GLU A 216 -21.39 -9.75 8.11
C GLU A 216 -19.91 -9.32 8.30
N ALA A 217 -19.08 -9.54 7.30
CA ALA A 217 -17.66 -9.18 7.31
C ALA A 217 -17.44 -7.70 7.00
N SER A 218 -16.32 -7.17 7.47
CA SER A 218 -15.85 -5.82 7.15
C SER A 218 -14.91 -5.84 5.96
N CYS A 219 -14.97 -4.84 5.11
CA CYS A 219 -13.98 -4.65 4.05
C CYS A 219 -12.62 -4.34 4.69
N PHE A 220 -11.58 -5.06 4.29
CA PHE A 220 -10.23 -4.86 4.84
C PHE A 220 -9.53 -3.67 4.21
N MET A 221 -9.59 -3.58 2.89
CA MET A 221 -9.02 -2.50 2.10
C MET A 221 -9.91 -2.22 0.90
N THR A 222 -10.06 -0.95 0.57
CA THR A 222 -10.65 -0.53 -0.71
C THR A 222 -9.54 -0.06 -1.64
N ARG A 223 -9.67 -0.38 -2.93
CA ARG A 223 -8.83 0.14 -3.99
C ARG A 223 -9.70 0.86 -5.00
N GLU A 224 -9.40 2.12 -5.24
CA GLU A 224 -10.10 2.97 -6.20
C GLU A 224 -9.10 3.54 -7.20
N SER A 225 -9.52 3.75 -8.45
CA SER A 225 -8.71 4.49 -9.40
C SER A 225 -8.71 5.97 -9.02
N TRP A 226 -7.54 6.55 -8.85
CA TRP A 226 -7.40 7.97 -8.52
C TRP A 226 -7.96 8.88 -9.63
N VAL A 227 -7.81 8.47 -10.91
CA VAL A 227 -8.29 9.26 -12.06
C VAL A 227 -9.82 9.24 -12.15
N ASP A 228 -10.45 8.07 -11.90
CA ASP A 228 -11.90 7.93 -12.00
C ASP A 228 -12.63 8.63 -10.84
N ASN A 229 -11.96 8.82 -9.70
CA ASN A 229 -12.57 9.32 -8.46
C ASN A 229 -12.05 10.69 -8.02
N LEU A 230 -11.44 11.47 -8.92
CA LEU A 230 -10.94 12.81 -8.55
C LEU A 230 -12.00 13.71 -7.92
N THR A 231 -13.28 13.56 -8.30
CA THR A 231 -14.43 14.26 -7.67
C THR A 231 -14.74 13.70 -6.28
N ASP A 232 -14.57 12.40 -6.08
CA ASP A 232 -14.81 11.75 -4.79
C ASP A 232 -13.70 11.99 -3.80
N ILE A 233 -12.46 12.23 -4.26
CA ILE A 233 -11.34 12.65 -3.42
C ILE A 233 -11.66 13.96 -2.68
N GLN A 234 -12.28 14.93 -3.35
CA GLN A 234 -12.74 16.16 -2.69
C GLN A 234 -13.78 15.87 -1.61
N THR A 235 -14.74 15.00 -1.90
CA THR A 235 -15.75 14.56 -0.93
C THR A 235 -15.09 13.79 0.22
N PHE A 236 -14.11 12.96 -0.10
CA PHE A 236 -13.34 12.19 0.87
C PHE A 236 -12.57 13.09 1.84
N PHE A 237 -11.82 14.07 1.34
CA PHE A 237 -11.12 15.06 2.19
C PHE A 237 -12.08 15.91 3.00
N ASN A 238 -13.28 16.18 2.51
CA ASN A 238 -14.30 16.92 3.23
C ASN A 238 -14.98 16.12 4.35
N THR A 239 -14.99 14.80 4.24
CA THR A 239 -15.66 13.92 5.21
C THR A 239 -14.72 13.33 6.25
N GLN A 240 -13.42 13.28 5.97
CA GLN A 240 -12.41 12.72 6.88
C GLN A 240 -11.39 13.77 7.31
N THR A 241 -11.20 13.91 8.61
CA THR A 241 -10.19 14.84 9.15
C THR A 241 -8.82 14.21 9.02
N ILE A 242 -8.17 14.37 7.87
CA ILE A 242 -6.76 14.01 7.69
C ILE A 242 -5.93 14.96 8.53
N THR A 243 -5.06 14.43 9.35
CA THR A 243 -4.22 15.22 10.24
C THR A 243 -2.73 15.02 10.00
N ARG A 244 -2.36 14.00 9.23
CA ARG A 244 -0.96 13.65 8.94
C ARG A 244 -0.82 13.27 7.47
N GLU A 245 0.22 13.78 6.85
CA GLU A 245 0.53 13.51 5.46
C GLU A 245 2.02 13.23 5.29
N LEU A 246 2.34 12.20 4.54
CA LEU A 246 3.68 11.91 4.09
C LEU A 246 3.71 11.92 2.57
N MET A 247 4.52 12.80 2.01
CA MET A 247 4.82 12.85 0.58
C MET A 247 6.30 12.60 0.35
N THR A 248 6.66 12.06 -0.79
CA THR A 248 8.07 11.86 -1.10
C THR A 248 8.70 13.11 -1.70
N THR A 249 8.00 13.82 -2.59
CA THR A 249 8.50 15.03 -3.25
C THR A 249 7.71 16.28 -2.85
N PRO A 250 8.28 17.49 -3.00
CA PRO A 250 7.53 18.73 -2.89
C PRO A 250 6.33 18.74 -3.86
N CYS A 251 5.12 18.83 -3.34
CA CYS A 251 3.93 18.79 -4.18
C CYS A 251 3.55 20.19 -4.68
N PRO A 252 3.42 20.38 -6.01
CA PRO A 252 3.06 21.67 -6.60
C PRO A 252 1.71 22.21 -6.14
N THR A 253 0.76 21.33 -5.76
CA THR A 253 -0.59 21.73 -5.31
C THR A 253 -0.59 22.69 -4.12
N TYR A 254 0.47 22.64 -3.30
CA TYR A 254 0.59 23.52 -2.13
C TYR A 254 1.17 24.89 -2.44
N VAL A 255 1.84 25.06 -3.57
CA VAL A 255 2.65 26.27 -3.85
C VAL A 255 2.39 26.92 -5.19
N PHE A 256 1.78 26.21 -6.16
CA PHE A 256 1.45 26.77 -7.46
C PHE A 256 0.17 27.62 -7.38
N GLU A 257 0.21 28.76 -8.04
CA GLU A 257 -0.89 29.69 -8.22
C GLU A 257 -1.48 29.53 -9.64
N GLU A 258 -2.57 30.22 -9.92
CA GLU A 258 -3.21 30.18 -11.24
C GLU A 258 -2.23 30.50 -12.40
N SER A 259 -1.29 31.42 -12.17
CA SER A 259 -0.24 31.76 -13.14
C SER A 259 0.73 30.61 -13.46
N ASP A 260 0.86 29.65 -12.54
CA ASP A 260 1.81 28.53 -12.66
C ASP A 260 1.17 27.29 -13.32
N LEU A 261 -0.16 27.27 -13.50
CA LEU A 261 -0.86 26.12 -14.11
C LEU A 261 -0.40 25.82 -15.54
N ALA A 262 0.15 26.81 -16.23
CA ALA A 262 0.78 26.61 -17.54
C ALA A 262 1.96 25.61 -17.48
N ILE A 263 2.68 25.55 -16.35
CA ILE A 263 3.76 24.60 -16.12
C ILE A 263 3.20 23.18 -16.09
N MET A 264 2.15 22.95 -15.30
CA MET A 264 1.49 21.64 -15.22
C MET A 264 0.92 21.23 -16.58
N ARG A 265 0.24 22.16 -17.29
CA ARG A 265 -0.30 21.89 -18.63
C ARG A 265 0.77 21.48 -19.64
N LYS A 266 1.95 22.09 -19.60
CA LYS A 266 3.10 21.77 -20.44
C LYS A 266 3.72 20.42 -20.07
N SER A 267 3.78 20.08 -18.78
CA SER A 267 4.46 18.90 -18.27
C SER A 267 3.60 17.63 -18.35
N LEU A 268 2.28 17.72 -18.23
CA LEU A 268 1.40 16.58 -18.48
C LEU A 268 1.44 16.20 -19.97
N LYS A 269 1.64 14.92 -20.26
CA LYS A 269 1.67 14.41 -21.64
C LYS A 269 0.29 14.52 -22.30
N ASP A 270 0.26 14.57 -23.65
CA ASP A 270 -1.00 14.81 -24.38
C ASP A 270 -2.02 13.68 -24.28
N PHE A 271 -1.56 12.47 -23.99
CA PHE A 271 -2.41 11.30 -23.75
C PHE A 271 -2.84 11.14 -22.28
N PHE A 272 -2.53 12.13 -21.42
CA PHE A 272 -3.00 12.10 -20.04
C PHE A 272 -4.55 12.10 -20.03
N PRO A 273 -5.18 11.16 -19.32
CA PRO A 273 -6.64 11.09 -19.28
C PRO A 273 -7.24 12.37 -18.70
N ASP A 274 -8.17 12.98 -19.44
CA ASP A 274 -8.84 14.25 -19.06
C ASP A 274 -7.89 15.35 -18.51
N LYS A 275 -6.84 15.64 -19.26
CA LYS A 275 -5.79 16.59 -18.90
C LYS A 275 -6.32 17.93 -18.37
N GLU A 276 -7.33 18.51 -19.02
CA GLU A 276 -7.91 19.79 -18.62
C GLU A 276 -8.77 19.66 -17.35
N GLY A 277 -9.52 18.58 -17.22
CA GLY A 277 -10.24 18.26 -15.99
C GLY A 277 -9.29 18.09 -14.80
N PHE A 278 -8.19 17.38 -14.98
CA PHE A 278 -7.14 17.22 -13.96
C PHE A 278 -6.54 18.57 -13.55
N ILE A 279 -6.17 19.44 -14.52
CA ILE A 279 -5.60 20.76 -14.21
C ILE A 279 -6.60 21.64 -13.45
N LYS A 280 -7.88 21.57 -13.83
CA LYS A 280 -8.93 22.29 -13.10
C LYS A 280 -9.06 21.79 -11.66
N GLN A 281 -9.12 20.50 -11.47
CA GLN A 281 -9.22 19.89 -10.12
C GLN A 281 -7.98 20.17 -9.28
N PHE A 282 -6.79 20.10 -9.87
CA PHE A 282 -5.54 20.51 -9.23
C PHE A 282 -5.63 21.96 -8.71
N HIS A 283 -6.15 22.87 -9.51
CA HIS A 283 -6.34 24.26 -9.12
C HIS A 283 -7.40 24.42 -8.02
N ASP A 284 -8.55 23.75 -8.17
CA ASP A 284 -9.64 23.81 -7.19
C ASP A 284 -9.18 23.24 -5.84
N PHE A 285 -8.39 22.16 -5.86
CA PHE A 285 -7.80 21.56 -4.69
C PHE A 285 -6.74 22.49 -4.04
N ALA A 286 -5.85 23.09 -4.84
CA ALA A 286 -4.88 24.06 -4.35
C ALA A 286 -5.54 25.25 -3.67
N ASN A 287 -6.62 25.78 -4.24
CA ASN A 287 -7.39 26.88 -3.65
C ASN A 287 -8.08 26.48 -2.35
N TYR A 288 -8.69 25.27 -2.30
CA TYR A 288 -9.32 24.75 -1.09
C TYR A 288 -8.31 24.58 0.05
N TRP A 289 -7.15 23.95 -0.23
CA TRP A 289 -6.09 23.75 0.73
C TRP A 289 -5.54 25.09 1.25
N ASN A 290 -5.25 26.02 0.36
CA ASN A 290 -4.65 27.31 0.75
C ASN A 290 -5.61 28.25 1.49
N GLN A 291 -6.92 28.19 1.22
CA GLN A 291 -7.88 29.14 1.78
C GLN A 291 -8.66 28.61 2.98
N GLU A 292 -9.06 27.34 2.96
CA GLU A 292 -9.96 26.79 3.99
C GLU A 292 -9.28 25.85 4.95
N PHE A 293 -8.48 24.92 4.45
CA PHE A 293 -7.93 23.85 5.27
C PHE A 293 -6.87 24.36 6.23
N TYR A 294 -5.91 25.14 5.77
CA TYR A 294 -4.86 25.70 6.61
C TYR A 294 -5.39 26.64 7.68
N THR A 295 -6.45 27.39 7.37
CA THR A 295 -7.05 28.31 8.32
C THR A 295 -7.77 27.58 9.45
N ARG A 296 -8.31 26.39 9.19
CA ARG A 296 -9.09 25.60 10.16
C ARG A 296 -8.25 24.58 10.95
N TYR A 297 -7.21 24.02 10.34
CA TYR A 297 -6.54 22.81 10.86
C TYR A 297 -5.03 22.95 11.03
N SER A 298 -4.45 24.13 10.88
CA SER A 298 -3.00 24.39 10.91
C SER A 298 -2.28 23.80 12.14
N ASP A 299 -2.93 23.79 13.30
CA ASP A 299 -2.32 23.30 14.56
C ASP A 299 -2.39 21.76 14.72
N LEU A 300 -3.24 21.11 13.94
CA LEU A 300 -3.47 19.66 14.00
C LEU A 300 -2.86 18.90 12.84
N PHE A 301 -2.50 19.61 11.77
CA PHE A 301 -2.06 19.01 10.53
C PHE A 301 -0.53 19.01 10.43
N HIS A 302 0.05 17.87 10.03
CA HIS A 302 1.49 17.73 9.82
C HIS A 302 1.75 17.17 8.43
N ILE A 303 2.57 17.87 7.66
CA ILE A 303 3.09 17.41 6.38
C ILE A 303 4.55 17.05 6.56
N ILE A 304 4.92 15.84 6.17
CA ILE A 304 6.31 15.40 6.11
C ILE A 304 6.65 15.08 4.65
N TYR A 305 7.79 15.59 4.18
CA TYR A 305 8.34 15.22 2.88
C TYR A 305 9.78 14.72 3.04
N THR A 306 10.30 14.02 2.02
CA THR A 306 11.60 13.37 2.16
C THR A 306 12.73 14.19 1.56
N VAL A 307 13.91 14.13 2.16
CA VAL A 307 15.14 14.74 1.59
C VAL A 307 15.53 14.06 0.28
N GLN A 308 15.29 12.75 0.16
CA GLN A 308 15.53 11.98 -1.05
C GLN A 308 14.67 12.49 -2.21
N GLY A 309 13.36 12.64 -1.99
CA GLY A 309 12.42 13.14 -3.00
C GLY A 309 12.70 14.59 -3.39
N LEU A 310 13.06 15.46 -2.45
CA LEU A 310 13.49 16.82 -2.78
C LEU A 310 14.69 16.83 -3.75
N ARG A 311 15.72 16.03 -3.45
CA ARG A 311 16.92 15.91 -4.30
C ARG A 311 16.60 15.29 -5.65
N TYR A 312 15.71 14.30 -5.68
CA TYR A 312 15.25 13.68 -6.91
C TYR A 312 14.53 14.68 -7.81
N THR A 313 13.56 15.44 -7.30
CA THR A 313 12.88 16.49 -8.06
C THR A 313 13.85 17.56 -8.55
N ALA A 314 14.75 18.02 -7.70
CA ALA A 314 15.76 19.01 -8.07
C ALA A 314 16.66 18.53 -9.22
N LYS A 315 17.08 17.27 -9.19
CA LYS A 315 17.99 16.67 -10.18
C LYS A 315 17.27 16.30 -11.48
N THR A 316 16.09 15.72 -11.40
CA THR A 316 15.41 15.11 -12.55
C THR A 316 14.25 15.94 -13.09
N GLY A 317 13.57 16.72 -12.24
CA GLY A 317 12.33 17.43 -12.57
C GLY A 317 11.07 16.58 -12.52
N TYR A 318 11.17 15.31 -12.15
CA TYR A 318 10.00 14.47 -11.93
C TYR A 318 9.39 14.71 -10.56
N LEU A 319 8.07 14.52 -10.49
CA LEU A 319 7.25 14.54 -9.28
C LEU A 319 6.78 13.11 -9.03
N HIS A 320 6.87 12.65 -7.80
CA HIS A 320 6.48 11.26 -7.47
C HIS A 320 4.97 11.02 -7.50
N ASP A 321 4.18 12.08 -7.33
CA ASP A 321 2.70 12.00 -7.33
C ASP A 321 2.14 11.76 -8.74
N ILE A 322 2.97 11.84 -9.79
CA ILE A 322 2.55 11.65 -11.18
C ILE A 322 3.50 10.66 -11.85
N PRO A 323 3.00 9.55 -12.37
CA PRO A 323 3.83 8.58 -13.07
C PRO A 323 4.67 9.20 -14.19
N PRO A 324 5.96 8.83 -14.34
CA PRO A 324 6.83 9.36 -15.39
C PRO A 324 6.31 9.12 -16.81
N GLU A 325 5.50 8.06 -17.00
CA GLU A 325 4.84 7.75 -18.27
C GLU A 325 3.82 8.82 -18.68
N LEU A 326 3.22 9.51 -17.71
CA LEU A 326 2.19 10.54 -17.90
C LEU A 326 2.73 11.97 -17.79
N PHE A 327 4.01 12.14 -17.40
CA PHE A 327 4.57 13.43 -17.07
C PHE A 327 5.93 13.65 -17.75
N ASN A 328 6.13 14.82 -18.35
CA ASN A 328 7.44 15.26 -18.80
C ASN A 328 8.14 15.99 -17.66
N PRO A 329 9.45 15.78 -17.46
CA PRO A 329 10.15 16.41 -16.36
C PRO A 329 10.08 17.95 -16.48
N LEU A 330 9.96 18.62 -15.35
CA LEU A 330 10.02 20.07 -15.25
C LEU A 330 11.32 20.61 -15.84
N SER A 331 11.28 21.73 -16.56
CA SER A 331 12.48 22.42 -17.00
C SER A 331 13.30 22.95 -15.81
N LEU A 332 14.56 23.33 -16.02
CA LEU A 332 15.39 23.87 -14.93
C LEU A 332 14.77 25.12 -14.29
N GLU A 333 14.18 26.00 -15.10
CA GLU A 333 13.46 27.18 -14.63
C GLU A 333 12.23 26.82 -13.80
N ASP A 334 11.43 25.84 -14.25
CA ASP A 334 10.22 25.38 -13.56
C ASP A 334 10.58 24.67 -12.23
N ARG A 335 11.68 23.86 -12.20
CA ARG A 335 12.21 23.26 -10.96
C ARG A 335 12.65 24.32 -9.97
N LEU A 336 13.40 25.32 -10.44
CA LEU A 336 13.86 26.42 -9.61
C LEU A 336 12.69 27.19 -9.00
N LEU A 337 11.66 27.46 -9.81
CA LEU A 337 10.43 28.12 -9.34
C LEU A 337 9.72 27.29 -8.27
N LEU A 338 9.47 26.00 -8.54
CA LEU A 338 8.81 25.09 -7.60
C LEU A 338 9.56 25.03 -6.26
N ILE A 339 10.86 24.75 -6.29
CA ILE A 339 11.64 24.57 -5.05
C ILE A 339 11.81 25.88 -4.31
N THR A 340 11.86 27.03 -5.01
CA THR A 340 11.90 28.35 -4.36
C THR A 340 10.58 28.66 -3.67
N LYS A 341 9.43 28.41 -4.33
CA LYS A 341 8.10 28.57 -3.72
C LYS A 341 7.93 27.61 -2.54
N TRP A 342 8.37 26.35 -2.68
CA TRP A 342 8.37 25.36 -1.60
C TRP A 342 9.15 25.83 -0.38
N LYS A 343 10.37 26.40 -0.59
CA LYS A 343 11.16 26.99 0.50
C LYS A 343 10.40 28.06 1.28
N GLU A 344 9.75 28.97 0.57
CA GLU A 344 8.99 30.04 1.22
C GLU A 344 7.76 29.49 1.95
N PHE A 345 7.14 28.44 1.40
CA PHE A 345 6.04 27.72 2.04
C PHE A 345 6.50 27.05 3.34
N CYS A 346 7.63 26.33 3.34
CA CYS A 346 8.21 25.71 4.53
C CYS A 346 8.57 26.71 5.62
N LYS A 347 9.04 27.92 5.25
CA LYS A 347 9.34 28.98 6.21
C LYS A 347 8.10 29.54 6.90
N LYS A 348 6.99 29.62 6.18
CA LYS A 348 5.72 30.14 6.70
C LYS A 348 4.97 29.14 7.58
N HIS A 349 5.19 27.86 7.35
CA HIS A 349 4.40 26.78 7.93
C HIS A 349 5.26 25.81 8.76
N PRO A 350 5.30 25.98 10.10
CA PRO A 350 6.16 25.16 10.97
C PRO A 350 5.74 23.68 11.04
N TYR A 351 4.50 23.36 10.67
CA TYR A 351 3.97 22.01 10.63
C TYR A 351 4.39 21.21 9.37
N ILE A 352 5.10 21.84 8.43
CA ILE A 352 5.75 21.16 7.31
C ILE A 352 7.16 20.82 7.74
N MET A 353 7.57 19.59 7.57
CA MET A 353 8.85 19.08 8.04
C MET A 353 9.50 18.20 6.97
N MET A 354 10.81 18.26 6.89
CA MET A 354 11.61 17.34 6.08
C MET A 354 12.14 16.20 6.94
N ALA A 355 12.07 14.97 6.46
CA ALA A 355 12.63 13.81 7.14
C ALA A 355 13.55 12.99 6.22
N ASP A 356 14.53 12.31 6.84
CA ASP A 356 15.28 11.25 6.17
C ASP A 356 14.56 9.91 6.34
N MET A 357 14.22 9.27 5.23
CA MET A 357 13.49 8.01 5.21
C MET A 357 14.26 6.98 4.36
N PRO A 358 15.34 6.42 4.88
CA PRO A 358 16.24 5.53 4.10
C PRO A 358 15.61 4.21 3.67
N TYR A 359 14.41 3.90 4.13
CA TYR A 359 13.63 2.72 3.72
C TYR A 359 12.70 2.99 2.54
N LEU A 360 12.55 4.25 2.08
CA LEU A 360 11.92 4.59 0.81
C LEU A 360 12.99 4.78 -0.26
N SER A 361 12.73 4.30 -1.48
CA SER A 361 13.61 4.56 -2.61
C SER A 361 13.58 6.03 -3.03
N GLU A 362 14.59 6.49 -3.76
CA GLU A 362 14.59 7.83 -4.34
C GLU A 362 13.49 8.02 -5.40
N THR A 363 12.98 6.92 -5.94
CA THR A 363 11.94 6.88 -6.98
C THR A 363 10.56 6.53 -6.44
N SER A 364 10.40 6.40 -5.11
CA SER A 364 9.13 6.05 -4.49
C SER A 364 8.02 7.02 -4.88
N THR A 365 6.97 6.49 -5.51
CA THR A 365 5.77 7.25 -5.85
C THR A 365 4.73 7.23 -4.72
N THR A 366 5.10 6.70 -3.58
CA THR A 366 4.15 6.43 -2.51
C THR A 366 3.82 7.69 -1.71
N TYR A 367 2.56 7.99 -1.63
CA TYR A 367 1.98 9.10 -0.88
C TYR A 367 1.04 8.55 0.18
N PHE A 368 1.11 9.06 1.40
CA PHE A 368 0.30 8.58 2.52
C PHE A 368 -0.45 9.70 3.20
N GLN A 369 -1.68 9.39 3.60
CA GLN A 369 -2.49 10.26 4.44
C GLN A 369 -3.05 9.48 5.61
N LEU A 370 -3.02 10.08 6.79
CA LEU A 370 -3.44 9.48 8.05
C LEU A 370 -4.45 10.36 8.77
N SER A 371 -5.46 9.72 9.32
CA SER A 371 -6.29 10.24 10.40
C SER A 371 -6.29 9.26 11.58
N ASP A 372 -7.04 9.57 12.62
CA ASP A 372 -7.21 8.62 13.73
C ASP A 372 -8.11 7.43 13.37
N GLN A 373 -8.76 7.44 12.20
CA GLN A 373 -9.72 6.42 11.76
C GLN A 373 -9.34 5.72 10.47
N VAL A 374 -8.44 6.30 9.68
CA VAL A 374 -8.12 5.76 8.36
C VAL A 374 -6.68 6.05 7.97
N PHE A 375 -6.09 5.08 7.29
CA PHE A 375 -4.85 5.21 6.54
C PHE A 375 -5.16 5.16 5.05
N HIS A 376 -4.67 6.12 4.30
CA HIS A 376 -4.74 6.15 2.84
C HIS A 376 -3.34 6.10 2.25
N MET A 377 -3.21 5.31 1.20
CA MET A 377 -2.01 5.23 0.39
C MET A 377 -2.37 5.48 -1.06
N ILE A 378 -1.66 6.38 -1.73
CA ILE A 378 -1.74 6.56 -3.17
C ILE A 378 -0.44 6.01 -3.75
N ALA A 379 -0.57 5.08 -4.69
CA ALA A 379 0.57 4.48 -5.38
C ALA A 379 0.25 4.31 -6.86
N ALA A 380 1.24 4.49 -7.73
CA ALA A 380 1.10 4.14 -9.14
C ALA A 380 1.21 2.62 -9.30
N ASP A 381 0.32 2.03 -10.10
CA ASP A 381 0.45 0.64 -10.52
C ASP A 381 1.33 0.51 -11.77
N SER A 382 1.61 -0.73 -12.19
CA SER A 382 2.44 -1.02 -13.37
C SER A 382 1.88 -0.46 -14.69
N THR A 383 0.61 -0.03 -14.71
CA THR A 383 -0.02 0.61 -15.88
C THR A 383 0.06 2.13 -15.83
N GLY A 384 0.67 2.71 -14.79
CA GLY A 384 0.69 4.14 -14.53
C GLY A 384 -0.64 4.67 -13.97
N THR A 385 -1.59 3.79 -13.62
CA THR A 385 -2.83 4.18 -12.97
C THR A 385 -2.56 4.40 -11.49
N LEU A 386 -2.89 5.59 -10.97
CA LEU A 386 -2.83 5.83 -9.54
C LEU A 386 -3.99 5.08 -8.86
N ALA A 387 -3.63 4.26 -7.89
CA ALA A 387 -4.57 3.57 -7.03
C ALA A 387 -4.59 4.23 -5.66
N ASN A 388 -5.78 4.53 -5.17
CA ASN A 388 -6.02 4.94 -3.79
C ASN A 388 -6.42 3.70 -2.99
N ILE A 389 -5.63 3.38 -1.97
CA ILE A 389 -5.88 2.27 -1.05
C ILE A 389 -6.26 2.86 0.30
N SER A 390 -7.39 2.41 0.84
CA SER A 390 -7.89 2.88 2.12
C SER A 390 -8.02 1.72 3.10
N ILE A 391 -7.50 1.90 4.31
CA ILE A 391 -7.52 0.93 5.40
C ILE A 391 -8.18 1.60 6.61
N GLN A 392 -9.21 0.96 7.18
CA GLN A 392 -9.94 1.45 8.35
C GLN A 392 -9.84 0.50 9.55
N GLU A 393 -9.05 -0.55 9.44
CA GLU A 393 -8.85 -1.48 10.54
C GLU A 393 -8.07 -0.79 11.67
N VAL A 394 -8.65 -0.79 12.87
CA VAL A 394 -8.22 0.08 13.99
C VAL A 394 -6.78 -0.18 14.42
N THR A 395 -6.38 -1.45 14.52
CA THR A 395 -5.02 -1.80 15.01
C THR A 395 -3.93 -1.42 14.01
N LEU A 396 -4.25 -1.48 12.71
CA LEU A 396 -3.36 -1.04 11.64
C LEU A 396 -3.26 0.49 11.62
N VAL A 397 -4.38 1.20 11.70
CA VAL A 397 -4.40 2.68 11.76
C VAL A 397 -3.61 3.18 12.96
N GLU A 398 -3.78 2.58 14.14
CA GLU A 398 -3.00 2.89 15.33
C GLU A 398 -1.50 2.64 15.14
N ALA A 399 -1.13 1.54 14.46
CA ALA A 399 0.26 1.22 14.20
C ALA A 399 0.92 2.25 13.26
N PHE A 400 0.24 2.68 12.19
CA PHE A 400 0.72 3.73 11.29
C PHE A 400 0.81 5.09 11.99
N ASN A 401 -0.15 5.44 12.83
CA ASN A 401 -0.13 6.68 13.61
C ASN A 401 1.04 6.69 14.61
N ASP A 402 1.27 5.59 15.35
CA ASP A 402 2.45 5.47 16.22
C ASP A 402 3.75 5.61 15.44
N PHE A 403 3.85 4.99 14.27
CA PHE A 403 5.02 5.08 13.43
C PHE A 403 5.27 6.51 12.94
N PHE A 404 4.25 7.20 12.48
CA PHE A 404 4.34 8.60 12.03
C PHE A 404 4.84 9.51 13.17
N GLU A 405 4.19 9.47 14.33
CA GLU A 405 4.50 10.35 15.46
C GLU A 405 5.86 10.05 16.11
N ASN A 406 6.23 8.79 16.20
CA ASN A 406 7.36 8.36 17.00
C ASN A 406 8.60 7.95 16.20
N VAL A 407 8.47 7.73 14.89
CA VAL A 407 9.60 7.42 14.03
C VAL A 407 9.82 8.55 13.04
N ILE A 408 8.85 8.83 12.17
CA ILE A 408 9.02 9.79 11.09
C ILE A 408 9.21 11.20 11.64
N LYS A 409 8.28 11.67 12.45
CA LYS A 409 8.28 13.03 13.00
C LYS A 409 9.47 13.31 13.92
N LYS A 410 9.92 12.31 14.69
CA LYS A 410 11.09 12.46 15.56
C LYS A 410 12.42 12.50 14.81
N ASN A 411 12.45 11.96 13.60
CA ASN A 411 13.62 11.97 12.72
C ASN A 411 13.58 13.13 11.72
N ALA A 412 12.63 14.07 11.86
CA ALA A 412 12.58 15.25 11.03
C ALA A 412 13.76 16.20 11.35
N TYR A 413 14.25 16.85 10.30
CA TYR A 413 15.29 17.86 10.41
C TYR A 413 14.78 19.11 11.15
N SER A 414 15.70 19.84 11.80
CA SER A 414 15.39 21.19 12.27
C SER A 414 15.06 22.12 11.10
N LYS A 415 14.32 23.20 11.37
CA LYS A 415 13.95 24.17 10.31
C LYS A 415 15.18 24.78 9.62
N GLU A 416 16.24 25.00 10.37
CA GLU A 416 17.50 25.53 9.83
C GLU A 416 18.16 24.53 8.89
N GLU A 417 18.22 23.27 9.28
CA GLU A 417 18.77 22.20 8.42
C GLU A 417 17.93 21.97 7.18
N GLU A 418 16.59 21.93 7.32
CA GLU A 418 15.64 21.82 6.21
C GLU A 418 15.88 22.92 5.17
N ILE A 419 15.89 24.19 5.60
CA ILE A 419 16.08 25.33 4.69
C ILE A 419 17.47 25.28 4.03
N LYS A 420 18.50 24.86 4.75
CA LYS A 420 19.83 24.68 4.18
C LYS A 420 19.86 23.62 3.08
N LEU A 421 19.20 22.47 3.30
CA LEU A 421 19.12 21.41 2.29
C LEU A 421 18.32 21.85 1.05
N ILE A 422 17.27 22.64 1.22
CA ILE A 422 16.55 23.22 0.09
C ILE A 422 17.47 24.21 -0.68
N ASP A 423 18.24 25.03 0.02
CA ASP A 423 19.19 25.98 -0.62
C ASP A 423 20.28 25.24 -1.40
N GLU A 424 20.78 24.11 -0.90
CA GLU A 424 21.71 23.25 -1.63
C GLU A 424 21.12 22.77 -2.95
N CYS A 425 19.83 22.37 -2.97
CA CYS A 425 19.13 21.97 -4.18
C CYS A 425 18.92 23.15 -5.16
N ILE A 426 18.58 24.33 -4.65
CA ILE A 426 18.47 25.57 -5.47
C ILE A 426 19.80 25.89 -6.15
N GLU A 427 20.90 25.85 -5.41
CA GLU A 427 22.22 26.12 -5.97
C GLU A 427 22.68 25.05 -6.97
N MET A 428 22.27 23.79 -6.78
CA MET A 428 22.52 22.71 -7.74
C MET A 428 21.83 23.02 -9.07
N ILE A 429 20.53 23.37 -9.06
CA ILE A 429 19.77 23.72 -10.27
C ILE A 429 20.39 24.92 -10.98
N LYS A 430 20.74 25.99 -10.25
CA LYS A 430 21.37 27.19 -10.84
C LYS A 430 22.72 26.92 -11.52
N LYS A 431 23.46 25.93 -11.06
CA LYS A 431 24.72 25.53 -11.70
C LYS A 431 24.52 24.76 -13.00
N GLU A 432 23.37 24.14 -13.18
CA GLU A 432 22.99 23.41 -14.39
C GLU A 432 22.33 24.33 -15.45
N MET A 433 21.79 25.49 -15.04
CA MET A 433 21.30 26.56 -15.94
C MET A 433 22.41 27.32 -16.64
#